data_1a8035d10d440ee4f1f19a81623b338f
#
_entry.id   1a8035d10d440ee4f1f19a81623b338f
#
_cell.length_a   1.000
_cell.length_b   1.000
_cell.length_c   1.000
_cell.angle_alpha   90.00
_cell.angle_beta   90.00
_cell.angle_gamma   90.00
#
_symmetry.space_group_name_H-M   'P 1'
#
loop_
_entity.id
_entity.type
_entity.pdbx_description
1 polymer ?
#
loop_
_entity_poly.entity_id
_entity_poly.type
_entity_poly.pdbx_seq_one_letter_code
_entity_poly.pdbx_strand_id
1 'polypeptide(L)'
;VMQELIAYLGYNDKKKDLSYWHTYSDIEVDAILGDAKVAIEVKSTDDVQTKHKTGLNRFSEEHPEARLILVSTDRLTRQSGNIELIYVCDFFKMLWAGEIY
;
A
#
# COMPACT_ATOMS: atom_id res chain seq x y z
N VAL A 1 -7.76 3.19 -7.08
CA VAL A 1 -7.33 2.44 -5.87
C VAL A 1 -7.70 3.18 -4.60
N MET A 2 -7.38 4.46 -4.52
CA MET A 2 -7.69 5.23 -3.30
C MET A 2 -9.18 5.35 -3.04
N GLN A 3 -9.98 5.56 -4.07
CA GLN A 3 -11.43 5.63 -3.92
C GLN A 3 -12.01 4.33 -3.38
N GLU A 4 -11.53 3.20 -3.89
CA GLU A 4 -11.99 1.88 -3.44
C GLU A 4 -11.56 1.63 -2.00
N LEU A 5 -10.34 2.02 -1.65
CA LEU A 5 -9.84 1.89 -0.28
C LEU A 5 -10.67 2.73 0.70
N ILE A 6 -10.98 3.97 0.34
CA ILE A 6 -11.79 4.86 1.16
C ILE A 6 -13.21 4.27 1.32
N ALA A 7 -13.79 3.73 0.25
CA ALA A 7 -15.10 3.10 0.30
C ALA A 7 -15.12 1.90 1.24
N TYR A 8 -14.10 1.05 1.17
CA TYR A 8 -13.97 -0.10 2.06
C TYR A 8 -13.89 0.32 3.53
N LEU A 9 -13.01 1.30 3.82
CA LEU A 9 -12.82 1.77 5.19
C LEU A 9 -14.10 2.41 5.73
N GLY A 10 -14.81 3.17 4.91
CA GLY A 10 -16.08 3.77 5.30
C GLY A 10 -17.15 2.74 5.58
N TYR A 11 -17.26 1.73 4.72
CA TYR A 11 -18.22 0.64 4.87
C TYR A 11 -17.98 -0.14 6.18
N ASN A 12 -16.74 -0.32 6.56
CA ASN A 12 -16.36 -1.07 7.76
C ASN A 12 -16.13 -0.18 8.98
N ASP A 13 -16.49 1.10 8.90
CA ASP A 13 -16.31 2.08 9.99
C ASP A 13 -14.86 2.21 10.46
N LYS A 14 -13.92 2.15 9.52
CA LYS A 14 -12.48 2.26 9.76
C LYS A 14 -11.86 3.50 9.12
N LYS A 15 -12.68 4.46 8.71
CA LYS A 15 -12.22 5.62 7.93
C LYS A 15 -11.19 6.46 8.69
N LYS A 16 -11.30 6.53 10.02
CA LYS A 16 -10.36 7.27 10.88
C LYS A 16 -8.96 6.64 10.91
N ASP A 17 -8.81 5.41 10.42
CA ASP A 17 -7.53 4.70 10.44
C ASP A 17 -6.67 5.01 9.22
N LEU A 18 -7.17 5.83 8.29
CA LEU A 18 -6.45 6.19 7.08
C LEU A 18 -5.62 7.44 7.30
N SER A 19 -4.33 7.37 6.97
CA SER A 19 -3.43 8.52 6.92
C SER A 19 -2.47 8.35 5.75
N TYR A 20 -1.56 9.30 5.57
CA TYR A 20 -0.50 9.18 4.58
C TYR A 20 0.82 9.60 5.22
N TRP A 21 1.93 9.33 4.53
CA TRP A 21 3.26 9.57 5.06
C TRP A 21 4.14 10.22 4.01
N HIS A 22 4.91 11.23 4.40
CA HIS A 22 5.88 11.84 3.52
C HIS A 22 7.05 12.41 4.34
N THR A 23 8.20 12.59 3.67
CA THR A 23 9.39 13.20 4.27
C THR A 23 9.66 14.57 3.66
N TYR A 24 10.62 15.29 4.24
CA TYR A 24 11.10 16.56 3.68
C TYR A 24 11.72 16.39 2.29
N SER A 25 12.12 15.19 1.92
CA SER A 25 12.75 14.89 0.62
C SER A 25 11.72 14.49 -0.44
N ASP A 26 10.43 14.74 -0.22
CA ASP A 26 9.33 14.40 -1.11
C ASP A 26 9.19 12.89 -1.36
N ILE A 27 9.61 12.09 -0.41
CA ILE A 27 9.39 10.64 -0.44
C ILE A 27 8.05 10.38 0.25
N GLU A 28 7.14 9.68 -0.43
CA GLU A 28 5.76 9.52 0.00
C GLU A 28 5.33 8.07 0.03
N VAL A 29 4.34 7.77 0.90
CA VAL A 29 3.55 6.56 0.86
C VAL A 29 2.08 7.00 0.82
N ASP A 30 1.33 6.49 -0.15
CA ASP A 30 -0.01 6.99 -0.46
C ASP A 30 -1.04 6.74 0.63
N ALA A 31 -0.94 5.63 1.33
CA ALA A 31 -1.89 5.29 2.38
C ALA A 31 -1.22 4.49 3.50
N ILE A 32 -1.51 4.89 4.73
CA ILE A 32 -1.11 4.16 5.93
C ILE A 32 -2.39 3.77 6.65
N LEU A 33 -2.52 2.49 6.99
CA LEU A 33 -3.71 1.98 7.67
C LEU A 33 -3.38 1.60 9.10
N GLY A 34 -4.24 2.03 10.03
CA GLY A 34 -4.07 1.78 11.44
C GLY A 34 -2.90 2.55 12.00
N ASP A 35 -2.31 2.02 13.07
CA ASP A 35 -1.13 2.60 13.70
C ASP A 35 0.12 2.02 13.04
N ALA A 36 0.40 2.50 11.82
CA ALA A 36 1.52 2.03 10.99
C ALA A 36 1.52 0.51 10.77
N LYS A 37 0.34 -0.10 10.64
CA LYS A 37 0.22 -1.54 10.44
C LYS A 37 0.37 -1.96 8.99
N VAL A 38 -0.19 -1.16 8.07
CA VAL A 38 -0.15 -1.43 6.64
C VAL A 38 0.20 -0.16 5.90
N ALA A 39 1.18 -0.23 5.02
CA ALA A 39 1.58 0.88 4.16
C ALA A 39 1.31 0.48 2.71
N ILE A 40 0.62 1.33 1.97
CA ILE A 40 0.19 1.05 0.60
C ILE A 40 0.69 2.16 -0.31
N GLU A 41 1.44 1.79 -1.34
CA GLU A 41 1.88 2.68 -2.41
C GLU A 41 1.20 2.26 -3.70
N VAL A 42 0.74 3.23 -4.49
CA VAL A 42 0.08 2.96 -5.77
C VAL A 42 0.94 3.53 -6.89
N LYS A 43 1.29 2.70 -7.86
CA LYS A 43 2.10 3.10 -9.01
C LYS A 43 1.42 2.71 -10.31
N SER A 44 1.34 3.66 -11.25
CA SER A 44 0.83 3.41 -12.60
C SER A 44 1.94 2.82 -13.45
N THR A 45 2.26 1.56 -13.21
CA THR A 45 3.28 0.85 -13.97
C THR A 45 2.89 -0.62 -14.13
N ASP A 46 3.15 -1.17 -15.31
CA ASP A 46 2.98 -2.59 -15.58
C ASP A 46 4.30 -3.37 -15.43
N ASP A 47 5.37 -2.68 -15.01
CA ASP A 47 6.69 -3.26 -14.78
C ASP A 47 7.31 -2.61 -13.54
N VAL A 48 7.06 -3.20 -12.37
CA VAL A 48 7.55 -2.65 -11.10
C VAL A 48 9.07 -2.82 -10.99
N GLN A 49 9.76 -1.72 -10.78
CA GLN A 49 11.20 -1.65 -10.65
C GLN A 49 11.60 -1.14 -9.27
N THR A 50 12.89 -1.25 -8.94
CA THR A 50 13.43 -0.83 -7.64
C THR A 50 13.06 0.61 -7.28
N LYS A 51 13.10 1.52 -8.25
CA LYS A 51 12.78 2.95 -8.02
C LYS A 51 11.35 3.16 -7.50
N HIS A 52 10.42 2.25 -7.84
CA HIS A 52 9.03 2.34 -7.41
C HIS A 52 8.82 1.97 -5.94
N LYS A 53 9.83 1.36 -5.32
CA LYS A 53 9.75 0.84 -3.95
C LYS A 53 10.37 1.79 -2.91
N THR A 54 10.92 2.92 -3.35
CA THR A 54 11.68 3.82 -2.48
C THR A 54 10.88 4.30 -1.27
N GLY A 55 9.63 4.72 -1.48
CA GLY A 55 8.78 5.22 -0.40
C GLY A 55 8.52 4.16 0.65
N LEU A 56 8.14 2.96 0.23
CA LEU A 56 7.87 1.86 1.16
C LEU A 56 9.12 1.42 1.91
N ASN A 57 10.26 1.35 1.23
CA ASN A 57 11.51 0.99 1.90
C ASN A 57 11.91 2.02 2.96
N ARG A 58 11.73 3.31 2.68
CA ARG A 58 12.02 4.36 3.67
C ARG A 58 11.05 4.29 4.84
N PHE A 59 9.76 4.05 4.57
CA PHE A 59 8.76 3.88 5.62
C PHE A 59 9.12 2.72 6.54
N SER A 60 9.59 1.61 5.98
CA SER A 60 9.93 0.42 6.76
C SER A 60 11.13 0.63 7.69
N GLU A 61 11.99 1.61 7.42
CA GLU A 61 13.09 1.94 8.32
C GLU A 61 12.58 2.48 9.65
N GLU A 62 11.46 3.20 9.64
CA GLU A 62 10.84 3.73 10.86
C GLU A 62 9.81 2.77 11.45
N HIS A 63 9.22 1.91 10.61
CA HIS A 63 8.16 0.99 11.01
C HIS A 63 8.46 -0.42 10.47
N PRO A 64 9.46 -1.11 11.03
CA PRO A 64 9.93 -2.39 10.47
C PRO A 64 8.90 -3.52 10.54
N GLU A 65 7.86 -3.38 11.36
CA GLU A 65 6.81 -4.40 11.50
C GLU A 65 5.63 -4.16 10.56
N ALA A 66 5.62 -3.04 9.83
CA ALA A 66 4.52 -2.71 8.92
C ALA A 66 4.48 -3.67 7.74
N ARG A 67 3.28 -4.05 7.33
CA ARG A 67 3.06 -4.76 6.08
C ARG A 67 3.18 -3.75 4.94
N LEU A 68 4.00 -4.06 3.93
CA LEU A 68 4.27 -3.15 2.83
C LEU A 68 3.64 -3.70 1.56
N ILE A 69 2.77 -2.91 0.92
CA ILE A 69 2.05 -3.31 -0.28
C ILE A 69 2.25 -2.25 -1.36
N LEU A 70 2.68 -2.68 -2.54
CA LEU A 70 2.73 -1.85 -3.73
C LEU A 70 1.70 -2.36 -4.72
N VAL A 71 0.71 -1.52 -5.03
CA VAL A 71 -0.37 -1.85 -5.97
C VAL A 71 -0.04 -1.23 -7.33
N SER A 72 -0.14 -2.01 -8.38
CA SER A 72 0.18 -1.55 -9.73
C SER A 72 -0.63 -2.29 -10.77
N THR A 73 -0.42 -1.95 -12.04
CA THR A 73 -0.99 -2.69 -13.17
C THR A 73 -0.06 -3.79 -13.69
N ASP A 74 1.07 -4.04 -13.02
CA ASP A 74 1.90 -5.20 -13.24
C ASP A 74 1.11 -6.44 -12.80
N ARG A 75 0.82 -7.33 -13.74
CA ARG A 75 -0.10 -8.46 -13.53
C ARG A 75 0.47 -9.58 -12.68
N LEU A 76 1.77 -9.53 -12.39
CA LEU A 76 2.43 -10.57 -11.61
C LEU A 76 2.44 -10.21 -10.13
N THR A 77 1.43 -10.68 -9.40
CA THR A 77 1.37 -10.56 -7.94
C THR A 77 2.45 -11.46 -7.35
N ARG A 78 3.36 -10.85 -6.57
CA ARG A 78 4.52 -11.56 -6.04
C ARG A 78 5.12 -10.84 -4.84
N GLN A 79 5.96 -11.53 -4.10
CA GLN A 79 6.75 -10.94 -3.01
C GLN A 79 8.10 -10.49 -3.54
N SER A 80 8.53 -9.29 -3.17
CA SER A 80 9.85 -8.76 -3.49
C SER A 80 10.48 -8.19 -2.23
N GLY A 81 11.39 -8.93 -1.60
CA GLY A 81 11.92 -8.55 -0.30
C GLY A 81 10.81 -8.48 0.74
N ASN A 82 10.67 -7.33 1.39
CA ASN A 82 9.63 -7.09 2.39
C ASN A 82 8.33 -6.52 1.78
N ILE A 83 8.29 -6.33 0.47
CA ILE A 83 7.17 -5.67 -0.20
C ILE A 83 6.36 -6.69 -0.98
N GLU A 84 5.03 -6.67 -0.76
CA GLU A 84 4.09 -7.44 -1.58
C GLU A 84 3.74 -6.59 -2.80
N LEU A 85 4.05 -7.11 -3.99
CA LEU A 85 3.66 -6.50 -5.25
C LEU A 85 2.34 -7.11 -5.66
N ILE A 86 1.26 -6.33 -5.65
CA ILE A 86 -0.09 -6.84 -5.88
C ILE A 86 -0.70 -6.17 -7.11
N TYR A 87 -1.15 -6.99 -8.06
CA TYR A 87 -1.91 -6.51 -9.21
C TYR A 87 -3.21 -5.85 -8.71
N VAL A 88 -3.58 -4.72 -9.29
CA VAL A 88 -4.69 -3.90 -8.80
C VAL A 88 -6.01 -4.68 -8.67
N CYS A 89 -6.32 -5.57 -9.61
CA CYS A 89 -7.54 -6.38 -9.53
C CYS A 89 -7.49 -7.37 -8.37
N ASP A 90 -6.32 -7.96 -8.12
CA ASP A 90 -6.13 -8.85 -6.97
C ASP A 90 -6.23 -8.06 -5.66
N PHE A 91 -5.70 -6.84 -5.66
CA PHE A 91 -5.79 -5.96 -4.49
C PHE A 91 -7.25 -5.69 -4.10
N PHE A 92 -8.10 -5.38 -5.07
CA PHE A 92 -9.52 -5.14 -4.79
C PHE A 92 -10.20 -6.37 -4.19
N LYS A 93 -9.90 -7.55 -4.72
CA LYS A 93 -10.45 -8.80 -4.18
C LYS A 93 -10.00 -9.03 -2.74
N MET A 94 -8.72 -8.82 -2.46
CA MET A 94 -8.16 -8.99 -1.12
C MET A 94 -8.71 -7.95 -0.16
N LEU A 95 -8.88 -6.73 -0.61
CA LEU A 95 -9.40 -5.64 0.21
C LEU A 95 -10.81 -5.97 0.72
N TRP A 96 -11.73 -6.32 -0.17
CA TRP A 96 -13.11 -6.60 0.21
C TRP A 96 -13.27 -7.96 0.92
N ALA A 97 -12.28 -8.83 0.81
CA ALA A 97 -12.24 -10.07 1.59
C ALA A 97 -11.69 -9.85 3.02
N GLY A 98 -11.27 -8.63 3.36
CA GLY A 98 -10.70 -8.33 4.66
C GLY A 98 -9.26 -8.80 4.84
N GLU A 99 -8.57 -9.09 3.75
CA GLU A 99 -7.19 -9.62 3.81
C GLU A 99 -6.13 -8.53 3.85
N ILE A 100 -6.50 -7.28 3.62
CA ILE A 100 -5.57 -6.14 3.66
C ILE A 100 -5.64 -5.48 5.04
N TYR A 101 -6.83 -5.17 5.49
CA TYR A 101 -7.04 -4.46 6.77
C TYR A 101 -8.48 -4.70 7.34
#